data_f0b9686ddebff6f76aac0100df50d71e
#
_entry.id   f0b9686ddebff6f76aac0100df50d71e
#
_cell.length_a   1.000
_cell.length_b   1.000
_cell.length_c   1.000
_cell.angle_alpha   90.00
_cell.angle_beta   90.00
_cell.angle_gamma   90.00
#
_symmetry.space_group_name_H-M   'P 1'
#
loop_
_entity.id
_entity.type
_entity.pdbx_description
1 polymer ?
#
loop_
_entity_poly.entity_id
_entity_poly.type
_entity_poly.pdbx_seq_one_letter_code
_entity_poly.pdbx_strand_id
1 'polypeptide(L)'
;MIEEPIRVMIVDDHVMVRRGLATILKVFDDTSEGAGRPLQLAGEAENGAVAIQLCGEILPDVVLMDMVMPEMDGATATRAICEKYPQVQVIALTSFKEGDLVKNALEAGAIGYLLKDVSADELVRAIRAAYVGRATLSPEAAQALVETANLPPVPGLDLTEREREVLALMVEGLNNTQIAGRLTVSPSTIKSHVSSVLSKLGVASRTEAVALALRNHIVS
;
A
#
# COMPACT_ATOMS: atom_id res chain seq x y z
N MET A 1 -9.89 31.57 22.37
CA MET A 1 -8.68 31.48 21.53
C MET A 1 -9.12 30.79 20.26
N ILE A 2 -8.87 31.38 19.09
CA ILE A 2 -9.15 30.75 17.81
C ILE A 2 -8.08 29.64 17.66
N GLU A 3 -8.50 28.39 17.60
CA GLU A 3 -7.58 27.28 17.36
C GLU A 3 -7.06 27.39 15.92
N GLU A 4 -5.75 27.19 15.72
CA GLU A 4 -5.18 27.17 14.38
C GLU A 4 -5.79 26.03 13.55
N PRO A 5 -6.12 26.23 12.28
CA PRO A 5 -6.75 25.22 11.45
C PRO A 5 -5.81 24.01 11.23
N ILE A 6 -6.41 22.84 11.03
CA ILE A 6 -5.67 21.65 10.54
C ILE A 6 -5.39 21.87 9.06
N ARG A 7 -4.13 21.86 8.69
CA ARG A 7 -3.65 22.08 7.32
C ARG A 7 -3.67 20.76 6.55
N VAL A 8 -4.55 20.67 5.55
CA VAL A 8 -4.77 19.44 4.79
C VAL A 8 -4.24 19.61 3.36
N MET A 9 -3.44 18.66 2.92
CA MET A 9 -3.03 18.53 1.50
C MET A 9 -3.82 17.39 0.84
N ILE A 10 -4.27 17.62 -0.40
CA ILE A 10 -4.99 16.62 -1.20
C ILE A 10 -4.09 16.14 -2.34
N VAL A 11 -3.98 14.82 -2.49
CA VAL A 11 -3.18 14.18 -3.55
C VAL A 11 -4.05 13.17 -4.29
N ASP A 12 -4.35 13.44 -5.55
CA ASP A 12 -5.21 12.62 -6.42
C ASP A 12 -4.97 13.03 -7.88
N ASP A 13 -4.90 12.11 -8.83
CA ASP A 13 -4.70 12.43 -10.24
C ASP A 13 -5.99 12.97 -10.90
N HIS A 14 -7.16 12.70 -10.29
CA HIS A 14 -8.46 13.13 -10.81
C HIS A 14 -8.85 14.54 -10.32
N VAL A 15 -8.83 15.53 -11.20
CA VAL A 15 -9.19 16.93 -10.88
C VAL A 15 -10.56 17.07 -10.20
N MET A 16 -11.56 16.26 -10.61
CA MET A 16 -12.92 16.33 -10.04
C MET A 16 -12.96 15.85 -8.59
N VAL A 17 -12.14 14.83 -8.25
CA VAL A 17 -12.02 14.34 -6.87
C VAL A 17 -11.36 15.40 -6.00
N ARG A 18 -10.24 15.99 -6.44
CA ARG A 18 -9.58 17.09 -5.71
C ARG A 18 -10.52 18.25 -5.43
N ARG A 19 -11.28 18.70 -6.45
CA ARG A 19 -12.27 19.78 -6.28
C ARG A 19 -13.39 19.42 -5.30
N GLY A 20 -13.87 18.19 -5.34
CA GLY A 20 -14.88 17.69 -4.41
C GLY A 20 -14.37 17.73 -2.97
N LEU A 21 -13.20 17.17 -2.71
CA LEU A 21 -12.55 17.17 -1.39
C LEU A 21 -12.24 18.59 -0.91
N ALA A 22 -11.72 19.47 -1.79
CA ALA A 22 -11.48 20.87 -1.47
C ALA A 22 -12.76 21.61 -1.08
N THR A 23 -13.89 21.28 -1.71
CA THR A 23 -15.20 21.85 -1.35
C THR A 23 -15.64 21.39 0.02
N ILE A 24 -15.47 20.11 0.36
CA ILE A 24 -15.75 19.58 1.69
C ILE A 24 -14.92 20.31 2.74
N LEU A 25 -13.60 20.43 2.54
CA LEU A 25 -12.72 21.13 3.48
C LEU A 25 -13.18 22.58 3.73
N LYS A 26 -13.58 23.30 2.65
CA LYS A 26 -14.08 24.70 2.78
C LYS A 26 -15.36 24.81 3.62
N VAL A 27 -16.27 23.85 3.50
CA VAL A 27 -17.51 23.85 4.30
C VAL A 27 -17.20 23.71 5.81
N PHE A 28 -16.15 22.97 6.15
CA PHE A 28 -15.72 22.74 7.52
C PHE A 28 -14.60 23.67 8.02
N ASP A 29 -14.15 24.61 7.20
CA ASP A 29 -13.24 25.69 7.58
C ASP A 29 -14.00 26.77 8.40
N ASP A 30 -15.25 27.06 8.01
CA ASP A 30 -16.11 28.05 8.67
C ASP A 30 -16.91 27.42 9.83
N THR A 31 -16.24 27.18 10.95
CA THR A 31 -16.89 26.62 12.14
C THR A 31 -17.60 27.68 12.97
N SER A 32 -18.67 28.23 12.46
CA SER A 32 -19.62 29.06 13.24
C SER A 32 -20.42 28.23 14.26
N GLU A 33 -20.39 26.90 14.21
CA GLU A 33 -21.16 26.01 15.08
C GLU A 33 -20.32 24.84 15.64
N GLY A 34 -19.49 25.11 16.63
CA GLY A 34 -19.21 24.22 17.78
C GLY A 34 -18.62 22.81 17.56
N ALA A 35 -18.25 22.38 16.38
CA ALA A 35 -17.95 20.97 16.07
C ALA A 35 -16.46 20.64 15.83
N GLY A 36 -15.53 21.35 16.48
CA GLY A 36 -14.11 20.99 16.50
C GLY A 36 -13.25 21.90 15.62
N ARG A 37 -11.94 21.59 15.54
CA ARG A 37 -10.91 22.39 14.90
C ARG A 37 -11.18 22.64 13.40
N PRO A 38 -11.04 23.88 12.89
CA PRO A 38 -11.22 24.19 11.47
C PRO A 38 -10.29 23.38 10.57
N LEU A 39 -10.71 23.17 9.31
CA LEU A 39 -9.88 22.50 8.31
C LEU A 39 -9.49 23.50 7.22
N GLN A 40 -8.22 23.54 6.85
CA GLN A 40 -7.71 24.42 5.81
C GLN A 40 -7.06 23.61 4.69
N LEU A 41 -7.46 23.85 3.44
CA LEU A 41 -6.74 23.34 2.30
C LEU A 41 -5.37 24.03 2.20
N ALA A 42 -4.29 23.29 2.42
CA ALA A 42 -2.91 23.79 2.35
C ALA A 42 -2.29 23.63 0.97
N GLY A 43 -2.70 22.62 0.19
CA GLY A 43 -2.20 22.40 -1.16
C GLY A 43 -2.86 21.22 -1.86
N GLU A 44 -2.62 21.13 -3.16
CA GLU A 44 -3.10 20.04 -4.02
C GLU A 44 -1.95 19.51 -4.87
N ALA A 45 -1.87 18.19 -5.06
CA ALA A 45 -0.92 17.54 -5.94
C ALA A 45 -1.65 16.52 -6.84
N GLU A 46 -1.14 16.31 -8.05
CA GLU A 46 -1.73 15.43 -9.04
C GLU A 46 -1.03 14.07 -9.15
N ASN A 47 0.08 13.88 -8.46
CA ASN A 47 0.81 12.61 -8.37
C ASN A 47 1.71 12.58 -7.14
N GLY A 48 2.29 11.40 -6.85
CA GLY A 48 3.14 11.19 -5.68
C GLY A 48 4.41 12.03 -5.67
N ALA A 49 5.04 12.28 -6.82
CA ALA A 49 6.28 13.04 -6.91
C ALA A 49 6.06 14.52 -6.56
N VAL A 50 5.00 15.13 -7.11
CA VAL A 50 4.57 16.49 -6.78
C VAL A 50 4.17 16.57 -5.29
N ALA A 51 3.50 15.55 -4.77
CA ALA A 51 3.10 15.51 -3.36
C ALA A 51 4.30 15.56 -2.41
N ILE A 52 5.37 14.78 -2.67
CA ILE A 52 6.58 14.77 -1.83
C ILE A 52 7.27 16.16 -1.85
N GLN A 53 7.39 16.78 -3.02
CA GLN A 53 7.97 18.11 -3.14
C GLN A 53 7.14 19.13 -2.36
N LEU A 54 5.85 19.21 -2.66
CA LEU A 54 4.94 20.18 -2.06
C LEU A 54 4.83 19.99 -0.54
N CYS A 55 4.85 18.74 -0.07
CA CYS A 55 4.86 18.44 1.36
C CYS A 55 6.03 19.09 2.09
N GLY A 56 7.22 19.11 1.46
CA GLY A 56 8.40 19.80 2.01
C GLY A 56 8.30 21.33 2.05
N GLU A 57 7.54 21.92 1.13
CA GLU A 57 7.36 23.37 1.04
C GLU A 57 6.30 23.87 2.03
N ILE A 58 5.19 23.14 2.17
CA ILE A 58 4.04 23.61 2.95
C ILE A 58 3.92 22.95 4.33
N LEU A 59 4.55 21.80 4.57
CA LEU A 59 4.47 21.03 5.82
C LEU A 59 3.01 20.91 6.31
N PRO A 60 2.14 20.17 5.62
CA PRO A 60 0.75 19.98 6.04
C PRO A 60 0.69 19.13 7.32
N ASP A 61 -0.40 19.23 8.08
CA ASP A 61 -0.65 18.35 9.21
C ASP A 61 -1.15 16.98 8.76
N VAL A 62 -2.04 16.96 7.75
CA VAL A 62 -2.66 15.74 7.21
C VAL A 62 -2.59 15.76 5.68
N VAL A 63 -2.25 14.63 5.09
CA VAL A 63 -2.30 14.38 3.64
C VAL A 63 -3.41 13.36 3.34
N LEU A 64 -4.32 13.72 2.44
CA LEU A 64 -5.27 12.80 1.82
C LEU A 64 -4.62 12.26 0.55
N MET A 65 -4.24 10.99 0.52
CA MET A 65 -3.42 10.38 -0.52
C MET A 65 -4.20 9.34 -1.31
N ASP A 66 -4.43 9.57 -2.60
CA ASP A 66 -4.90 8.50 -3.49
C ASP A 66 -3.83 7.41 -3.62
N MET A 67 -4.28 6.16 -3.56
CA MET A 67 -3.37 5.02 -3.62
C MET A 67 -3.01 4.62 -5.05
N VAL A 68 -3.87 4.94 -6.03
CA VAL A 68 -3.68 4.52 -7.43
C VAL A 68 -3.51 5.76 -8.31
N MET A 69 -2.28 6.09 -8.60
CA MET A 69 -1.91 7.25 -9.43
C MET A 69 -0.84 6.85 -10.46
N PRO A 70 -0.78 7.54 -11.61
CA PRO A 70 0.30 7.34 -12.58
C PRO A 70 1.65 7.84 -12.05
N GLU A 71 2.74 7.39 -12.65
CA GLU A 71 4.14 7.73 -12.38
C GLU A 71 4.64 7.26 -11.01
N MET A 72 3.99 7.65 -9.92
CA MET A 72 4.31 7.25 -8.56
C MET A 72 3.02 6.97 -7.79
N ASP A 73 2.85 5.74 -7.34
CA ASP A 73 1.71 5.31 -6.54
C ASP A 73 1.68 5.93 -5.13
N GLY A 74 0.51 5.92 -4.52
CA GLY A 74 0.30 6.52 -3.21
C GLY A 74 1.06 5.82 -2.08
N ALA A 75 1.31 4.52 -2.16
CA ALA A 75 2.07 3.80 -1.14
C ALA A 75 3.55 4.22 -1.14
N THR A 76 4.15 4.34 -2.33
CA THR A 76 5.52 4.85 -2.50
C THR A 76 5.65 6.29 -2.01
N ALA A 77 4.69 7.16 -2.38
CA ALA A 77 4.66 8.55 -1.94
C ALA A 77 4.46 8.66 -0.41
N THR A 78 3.55 7.86 0.16
CA THR A 78 3.29 7.80 1.61
C THR A 78 4.55 7.43 2.38
N ARG A 79 5.25 6.38 1.97
CA ARG A 79 6.50 5.94 2.61
C ARG A 79 7.53 7.06 2.62
N ALA A 80 7.76 7.71 1.47
CA ALA A 80 8.72 8.80 1.35
C ALA A 80 8.34 10.02 2.21
N ILE A 81 7.05 10.36 2.31
CA ILE A 81 6.56 11.45 3.15
C ILE A 81 6.74 11.10 4.63
N CYS A 82 6.31 9.92 5.08
CA CYS A 82 6.42 9.50 6.48
C CYS A 82 7.87 9.39 6.95
N GLU A 83 8.79 8.91 6.10
CA GLU A 83 10.22 8.86 6.42
C GLU A 83 10.85 10.24 6.53
N LYS A 84 10.50 11.15 5.62
CA LYS A 84 11.13 12.48 5.56
C LYS A 84 10.46 13.50 6.49
N TYR A 85 9.17 13.36 6.72
CA TYR A 85 8.34 14.28 7.51
C TYR A 85 7.47 13.52 8.54
N PRO A 86 8.05 12.94 9.58
CA PRO A 86 7.34 12.05 10.52
C PRO A 86 6.21 12.71 11.32
N GLN A 87 6.15 14.06 11.31
CA GLN A 87 5.04 14.81 11.91
C GLN A 87 3.79 14.87 11.03
N VAL A 88 3.94 14.61 9.72
CA VAL A 88 2.83 14.64 8.75
C VAL A 88 2.08 13.31 8.81
N GLN A 89 0.77 13.38 8.97
CA GLN A 89 -0.09 12.21 8.99
C GLN A 89 -0.67 11.94 7.59
N VAL A 90 -0.67 10.70 7.16
CA VAL A 90 -1.21 10.33 5.84
C VAL A 90 -2.45 9.47 6.01
N ILE A 91 -3.56 9.88 5.39
CA ILE A 91 -4.78 9.07 5.23
C ILE A 91 -4.83 8.62 3.77
N ALA A 92 -4.82 7.32 3.54
CA ALA A 92 -5.04 6.76 2.22
C ALA A 92 -6.51 6.91 1.82
N LEU A 93 -6.75 7.41 0.61
CA LEU A 93 -8.07 7.47 -0.04
C LEU A 93 -8.04 6.62 -1.29
N THR A 94 -9.07 5.80 -1.51
CA THR A 94 -9.12 4.94 -2.69
C THR A 94 -10.55 4.64 -3.13
N SER A 95 -10.72 4.29 -4.39
CA SER A 95 -11.97 3.72 -4.91
C SER A 95 -12.04 2.20 -4.74
N PHE A 96 -10.95 1.56 -4.28
CA PHE A 96 -10.79 0.11 -4.25
C PHE A 96 -10.81 -0.44 -2.82
N LYS A 97 -11.42 -1.63 -2.66
CA LYS A 97 -11.57 -2.35 -1.36
C LYS A 97 -10.60 -3.52 -1.22
N GLU A 98 -9.56 -3.58 -2.06
CA GLU A 98 -8.63 -4.70 -2.10
C GLU A 98 -7.71 -4.71 -0.88
N GLY A 99 -7.67 -5.82 -0.16
CA GLY A 99 -6.92 -5.95 1.09
C GLY A 99 -5.41 -5.72 0.93
N ASP A 100 -4.84 -6.05 -0.22
CA ASP A 100 -3.43 -5.79 -0.51
C ASP A 100 -3.13 -4.27 -0.59
N LEU A 101 -4.06 -3.46 -1.13
CA LEU A 101 -3.90 -2.00 -1.15
C LEU A 101 -4.00 -1.41 0.26
N VAL A 102 -4.93 -1.93 1.09
CA VAL A 102 -5.03 -1.53 2.50
C VAL A 102 -3.73 -1.85 3.24
N LYS A 103 -3.24 -3.08 3.10
CA LYS A 103 -2.01 -3.54 3.73
C LYS A 103 -0.82 -2.68 3.29
N ASN A 104 -0.64 -2.48 1.99
CA ASN A 104 0.46 -1.69 1.44
C ASN A 104 0.44 -0.24 1.93
N ALA A 105 -0.74 0.39 2.04
CA ALA A 105 -0.88 1.73 2.58
C ALA A 105 -0.44 1.82 4.05
N LEU A 106 -0.89 0.88 4.89
CA LEU A 106 -0.53 0.83 6.30
C LEU A 106 0.96 0.52 6.51
N GLU A 107 1.53 -0.42 5.75
CA GLU A 107 2.97 -0.73 5.77
C GLU A 107 3.84 0.44 5.26
N ALA A 108 3.29 1.30 4.41
CA ALA A 108 3.93 2.53 3.98
C ALA A 108 3.90 3.63 5.05
N GLY A 109 3.12 3.48 6.11
CA GLY A 109 3.02 4.42 7.23
C GLY A 109 1.73 5.25 7.25
N ALA A 110 0.74 4.96 6.40
CA ALA A 110 -0.56 5.63 6.49
C ALA A 110 -1.22 5.35 7.84
N ILE A 111 -1.72 6.40 8.51
CA ILE A 111 -2.43 6.27 9.80
C ILE A 111 -3.91 5.96 9.61
N GLY A 112 -4.44 6.16 8.40
CA GLY A 112 -5.84 5.91 8.08
C GLY A 112 -6.04 5.39 6.66
N TYR A 113 -7.16 4.71 6.45
CA TYR A 113 -7.57 4.23 5.13
C TYR A 113 -9.08 4.39 4.98
N LEU A 114 -9.49 5.15 3.97
CA LEU A 114 -10.89 5.45 3.67
C LEU A 114 -11.19 5.17 2.20
N LEU A 115 -12.45 4.88 1.92
CA LEU A 115 -12.95 4.84 0.55
C LEU A 115 -13.33 6.25 0.08
N LYS A 116 -13.22 6.54 -1.22
CA LYS A 116 -13.57 7.86 -1.79
C LYS A 116 -15.08 8.16 -1.76
N ASP A 117 -15.92 7.16 -1.43
CA ASP A 117 -17.36 7.29 -1.28
C ASP A 117 -17.84 7.54 0.16
N VAL A 118 -16.90 7.75 1.10
CA VAL A 118 -17.27 8.11 2.48
C VAL A 118 -18.01 9.45 2.55
N SER A 119 -18.84 9.60 3.57
CA SER A 119 -19.52 10.88 3.83
C SER A 119 -18.55 11.99 4.21
N ALA A 120 -18.95 13.24 3.96
CA ALA A 120 -18.14 14.39 4.36
C ALA A 120 -17.84 14.41 5.88
N ASP A 121 -18.83 14.07 6.71
CA ASP A 121 -18.66 14.00 8.16
C ASP A 121 -17.65 12.92 8.59
N GLU A 122 -17.64 11.79 7.90
CA GLU A 122 -16.69 10.71 8.19
C GLU A 122 -15.27 11.08 7.80
N LEU A 123 -15.10 11.72 6.61
CA LEU A 123 -13.81 12.25 6.19
C LEU A 123 -13.27 13.28 7.19
N VAL A 124 -14.09 14.23 7.62
CA VAL A 124 -13.71 15.25 8.59
C VAL A 124 -13.33 14.65 9.94
N ARG A 125 -14.09 13.66 10.42
CA ARG A 125 -13.73 12.92 11.65
C ARG A 125 -12.39 12.20 11.52
N ALA A 126 -12.13 11.58 10.38
CA ALA A 126 -10.87 10.90 10.12
C ALA A 126 -9.68 11.86 10.06
N ILE A 127 -9.83 13.02 9.43
CA ILE A 127 -8.80 14.07 9.40
C ILE A 127 -8.46 14.54 10.82
N ARG A 128 -9.50 14.84 11.64
CA ARG A 128 -9.31 15.27 13.03
C ARG A 128 -8.68 14.18 13.90
N ALA A 129 -9.04 12.91 13.66
CA ALA A 129 -8.44 11.78 14.36
C ALA A 129 -6.96 11.61 13.97
N ALA A 130 -6.63 11.67 12.68
CA ALA A 130 -5.26 11.59 12.20
C ALA A 130 -4.38 12.71 12.75
N TYR A 131 -4.90 13.95 12.80
CA TYR A 131 -4.19 15.09 13.38
C TYR A 131 -3.69 14.85 14.80
N VAL A 132 -4.45 14.10 15.61
CA VAL A 132 -4.06 13.72 16.99
C VAL A 132 -3.40 12.34 17.07
N GLY A 133 -2.96 11.78 15.94
CA GLY A 133 -2.24 10.50 15.88
C GLY A 133 -3.15 9.28 16.11
N ARG A 134 -4.45 9.38 15.88
CA ARG A 134 -5.39 8.25 15.99
C ARG A 134 -5.66 7.62 14.62
N ALA A 135 -5.44 6.31 14.55
CA ALA A 135 -5.73 5.54 13.35
C ALA A 135 -7.24 5.49 13.06
N THR A 136 -7.60 5.56 11.77
CA THR A 136 -8.98 5.44 11.30
C THR A 136 -9.02 4.51 10.08
N LEU A 137 -9.78 3.43 10.18
CA LEU A 137 -10.05 2.53 9.07
C LEU A 137 -11.56 2.50 8.82
N SER A 138 -11.97 2.58 7.55
CA SER A 138 -13.36 2.30 7.23
C SER A 138 -13.70 0.84 7.56
N PRO A 139 -14.97 0.51 7.88
CA PRO A 139 -15.36 -0.87 8.16
C PRO A 139 -14.97 -1.84 7.05
N GLU A 140 -15.10 -1.42 5.79
CA GLU A 140 -14.75 -2.19 4.61
C GLU A 140 -13.23 -2.42 4.52
N ALA A 141 -12.41 -1.41 4.81
CA ALA A 141 -10.96 -1.55 4.84
C ALA A 141 -10.51 -2.51 5.97
N ALA A 142 -11.14 -2.42 7.13
CA ALA A 142 -10.87 -3.33 8.24
C ALA A 142 -11.24 -4.78 7.88
N GLN A 143 -12.39 -4.99 7.24
CA GLN A 143 -12.82 -6.31 6.78
C GLN A 143 -11.86 -6.87 5.71
N ALA A 144 -11.49 -6.08 4.70
CA ALA A 144 -10.55 -6.48 3.66
C ALA A 144 -9.17 -6.85 4.23
N LEU A 145 -8.70 -6.13 5.26
CA LEU A 145 -7.45 -6.46 5.95
C LEU A 145 -7.54 -7.81 6.68
N VAL A 146 -8.67 -8.08 7.35
CA VAL A 146 -8.91 -9.38 8.03
C VAL A 146 -8.99 -10.52 7.02
N GLU A 147 -9.67 -10.32 5.90
CA GLU A 147 -9.75 -11.32 4.83
C GLU A 147 -8.37 -11.61 4.24
N THR A 148 -7.57 -10.59 3.95
CA THR A 148 -6.19 -10.74 3.45
C THR A 148 -5.29 -11.43 4.48
N ALA A 149 -5.43 -11.12 5.77
CA ALA A 149 -4.67 -11.77 6.82
C ALA A 149 -5.01 -13.26 6.99
N ASN A 150 -6.23 -13.66 6.61
CA ASN A 150 -6.70 -15.05 6.64
C ASN A 150 -6.45 -15.81 5.33
N LEU A 151 -5.99 -15.12 4.26
CA LEU A 151 -5.56 -15.83 3.06
C LEU A 151 -4.30 -16.66 3.37
N PRO A 152 -4.23 -17.91 2.87
CA PRO A 152 -2.99 -18.67 2.96
C PRO A 152 -1.87 -17.84 2.28
N PRO A 153 -0.66 -17.83 2.86
CA PRO A 153 0.46 -17.06 2.30
C PRO A 153 0.63 -17.42 0.82
N VAL A 154 0.81 -16.38 -0.01
CA VAL A 154 1.04 -16.59 -1.45
C VAL A 154 2.22 -17.53 -1.62
N PRO A 155 2.03 -18.69 -2.24
CA PRO A 155 3.10 -19.68 -2.36
C PRO A 155 4.33 -19.05 -3.04
N GLY A 156 5.52 -19.21 -2.44
CA GLY A 156 6.78 -18.77 -3.02
C GLY A 156 7.27 -17.38 -2.62
N LEU A 157 6.55 -16.64 -1.76
CA LEU A 157 7.06 -15.36 -1.21
C LEU A 157 8.32 -15.57 -0.35
N ASP A 158 8.43 -16.70 0.32
CA ASP A 158 9.53 -17.08 1.20
C ASP A 158 10.68 -17.82 0.49
N LEU A 159 10.62 -17.96 -0.83
CA LEU A 159 11.70 -18.53 -1.61
C LEU A 159 12.93 -17.60 -1.58
N THR A 160 14.08 -18.18 -1.23
CA THR A 160 15.37 -17.49 -1.39
C THR A 160 15.67 -17.26 -2.87
N GLU A 161 16.58 -16.34 -3.17
CA GLU A 161 17.02 -16.06 -4.54
C GLU A 161 17.48 -17.34 -5.27
N ARG A 162 18.23 -18.20 -4.58
CA ARG A 162 18.70 -19.49 -5.10
C ARG A 162 17.56 -20.48 -5.35
N GLU A 163 16.55 -20.51 -4.50
CA GLU A 163 15.37 -21.35 -4.70
C GLU A 163 14.50 -20.87 -5.87
N ARG A 164 14.42 -19.55 -6.07
CA ARG A 164 13.74 -18.97 -7.25
C ARG A 164 14.46 -19.32 -8.54
N GLU A 165 15.79 -19.24 -8.60
CA GLU A 165 16.59 -19.68 -9.74
C GLU A 165 16.34 -21.16 -10.05
N VAL A 166 16.34 -22.01 -9.04
CA VAL A 166 16.06 -23.44 -9.21
C VAL A 166 14.64 -23.65 -9.73
N LEU A 167 13.65 -22.94 -9.19
CA LEU A 167 12.25 -23.03 -9.64
C LEU A 167 12.09 -22.56 -11.09
N ALA A 168 12.76 -21.48 -11.50
CA ALA A 168 12.75 -21.01 -12.89
C ALA A 168 13.29 -22.07 -13.84
N LEU A 169 14.42 -22.70 -13.51
CA LEU A 169 14.99 -23.79 -14.32
C LEU A 169 14.11 -25.07 -14.30
N MET A 170 13.34 -25.28 -13.23
CA MET A 170 12.33 -26.34 -13.20
C MET A 170 11.18 -26.05 -14.17
N VAL A 171 10.77 -24.79 -14.28
CA VAL A 171 9.74 -24.32 -15.24
C VAL A 171 10.23 -24.46 -16.68
N GLU A 172 11.52 -24.19 -16.95
CA GLU A 172 12.17 -24.48 -18.25
C GLU A 172 12.23 -26.00 -18.60
N GLY A 173 11.86 -26.89 -17.67
CA GLY A 173 11.83 -28.34 -17.88
C GLY A 173 13.16 -29.05 -17.61
N LEU A 174 14.19 -28.39 -17.08
CA LEU A 174 15.48 -29.00 -16.78
C LEU A 174 15.38 -29.98 -15.62
N ASN A 175 16.04 -31.13 -15.73
CA ASN A 175 16.19 -32.07 -14.61
C ASN A 175 17.31 -31.64 -13.65
N ASN A 176 17.40 -32.29 -12.47
CA ASN A 176 18.34 -31.88 -11.42
C ASN A 176 19.83 -31.90 -11.88
N THR A 177 20.22 -32.81 -12.77
CA THR A 177 21.58 -32.87 -13.31
C THR A 177 21.86 -31.68 -14.22
N GLN A 178 20.90 -31.32 -15.06
CA GLN A 178 21.00 -30.15 -15.95
C GLN A 178 21.03 -28.85 -15.17
N ILE A 179 20.15 -28.71 -14.14
CA ILE A 179 20.15 -27.56 -13.23
C ILE A 179 21.50 -27.45 -12.50
N ALA A 180 22.03 -28.56 -12.00
CA ALA A 180 23.33 -28.61 -11.34
C ALA A 180 24.46 -28.11 -12.25
N GLY A 181 24.48 -28.54 -13.51
CA GLY A 181 25.41 -28.06 -14.53
C GLY A 181 25.27 -26.55 -14.81
N ARG A 182 24.03 -26.06 -14.96
CA ARG A 182 23.74 -24.65 -15.22
C ARG A 182 24.16 -23.73 -14.06
N LEU A 183 23.97 -24.18 -12.83
CA LEU A 183 24.23 -23.43 -11.60
C LEU A 183 25.60 -23.72 -10.97
N THR A 184 26.41 -24.58 -11.61
CA THR A 184 27.76 -24.94 -11.21
C THR A 184 27.83 -25.50 -9.77
N VAL A 185 26.88 -26.38 -9.41
CA VAL A 185 26.79 -27.05 -8.10
C VAL A 185 26.60 -28.56 -8.25
N SER A 186 26.63 -29.30 -7.13
CA SER A 186 26.40 -30.75 -7.19
C SER A 186 24.90 -31.10 -7.40
N PRO A 187 24.58 -32.23 -8.05
CA PRO A 187 23.19 -32.69 -8.16
C PRO A 187 22.52 -32.93 -6.81
N SER A 188 23.27 -33.28 -5.78
CA SER A 188 22.76 -33.43 -4.40
C SER A 188 22.31 -32.09 -3.80
N THR A 189 23.06 -31.02 -4.06
CA THR A 189 22.68 -29.66 -3.67
C THR A 189 21.37 -29.22 -4.33
N ILE A 190 21.20 -29.50 -5.64
CA ILE A 190 19.96 -29.20 -6.34
C ILE A 190 18.80 -30.02 -5.77
N LYS A 191 19.00 -31.31 -5.46
CA LYS A 191 17.97 -32.12 -4.82
C LYS A 191 17.48 -31.51 -3.49
N SER A 192 18.40 -30.98 -2.69
CA SER A 192 18.05 -30.26 -1.45
C SER A 192 17.24 -29.00 -1.74
N HIS A 193 17.68 -28.14 -2.68
CA HIS A 193 16.93 -26.94 -3.07
C HIS A 193 15.54 -27.27 -3.63
N VAL A 194 15.42 -28.27 -4.48
CA VAL A 194 14.10 -28.74 -4.97
C VAL A 194 13.21 -29.17 -3.83
N SER A 195 13.72 -29.93 -2.85
CA SER A 195 12.95 -30.35 -1.67
C SER A 195 12.46 -29.13 -0.87
N SER A 196 13.33 -28.14 -0.66
CA SER A 196 12.98 -26.88 0.02
C SER A 196 11.92 -26.09 -0.75
N VAL A 197 12.05 -25.99 -2.08
CA VAL A 197 11.06 -25.34 -2.94
C VAL A 197 9.70 -26.03 -2.81
N LEU A 198 9.64 -27.37 -2.90
CA LEU A 198 8.38 -28.11 -2.77
C LEU A 198 7.74 -27.89 -1.40
N SER A 199 8.54 -27.91 -0.33
CA SER A 199 8.07 -27.65 1.04
C SER A 199 7.50 -26.24 1.20
N LYS A 200 8.20 -25.22 0.72
CA LYS A 200 7.78 -23.81 0.81
C LYS A 200 6.56 -23.51 -0.06
N LEU A 201 6.45 -24.15 -1.21
CA LEU A 201 5.27 -24.06 -2.06
C LEU A 201 4.08 -24.89 -1.55
N GLY A 202 4.27 -25.73 -0.54
CA GLY A 202 3.23 -26.61 0.00
C GLY A 202 2.73 -27.68 -0.99
N VAL A 203 3.60 -28.15 -1.91
CA VAL A 203 3.25 -29.11 -2.95
C VAL A 203 4.02 -30.42 -2.80
N ALA A 204 3.41 -31.52 -3.24
CA ALA A 204 4.00 -32.84 -3.10
C ALA A 204 4.92 -33.25 -4.27
N SER A 205 4.81 -32.60 -5.40
CA SER A 205 5.52 -33.00 -6.62
C SER A 205 6.10 -31.80 -7.40
N ARG A 206 7.16 -32.10 -8.17
CA ARG A 206 7.76 -31.18 -9.10
C ARG A 206 6.75 -30.61 -10.12
N THR A 207 5.86 -31.45 -10.63
CA THR A 207 4.84 -31.05 -11.61
C THR A 207 3.87 -30.05 -10.99
N GLU A 208 3.46 -30.26 -9.75
CA GLU A 208 2.63 -29.31 -9.00
C GLU A 208 3.36 -27.98 -8.76
N ALA A 209 4.65 -28.03 -8.40
CA ALA A 209 5.45 -26.82 -8.21
C ALA A 209 5.54 -25.98 -9.48
N VAL A 210 5.79 -26.61 -10.65
CA VAL A 210 5.83 -25.93 -11.94
C VAL A 210 4.47 -25.34 -12.31
N ALA A 211 3.38 -26.12 -12.12
CA ALA A 211 2.02 -25.63 -12.40
C ALA A 211 1.62 -24.45 -11.50
N LEU A 212 2.03 -24.49 -10.24
CA LEU A 212 1.79 -23.41 -9.28
C LEU A 212 2.59 -22.14 -9.64
N ALA A 213 3.87 -22.32 -10.00
CA ALA A 213 4.76 -21.23 -10.40
C ALA A 213 4.24 -20.50 -11.64
N LEU A 214 3.74 -21.20 -12.63
CA LEU A 214 3.17 -20.63 -13.86
C LEU A 214 1.85 -19.90 -13.56
N ARG A 215 0.95 -20.47 -12.76
CA ARG A 215 -0.34 -19.86 -12.41
C ARG A 215 -0.20 -18.57 -11.62
N ASN A 216 0.77 -18.51 -10.72
CA ASN A 216 0.95 -17.37 -9.82
C ASN A 216 2.10 -16.44 -10.26
N HIS A 217 2.66 -16.62 -11.45
CA HIS A 217 3.78 -15.83 -11.99
C HIS A 217 4.95 -15.66 -11.01
N ILE A 218 5.27 -16.74 -10.23
CA ILE A 218 6.32 -16.73 -9.21
C ILE A 218 7.71 -16.55 -9.84
N VAL A 219 7.88 -17.08 -11.03
CA VAL A 219 9.09 -16.96 -11.87
C VAL A 219 8.69 -16.70 -13.32
N SER A 220 9.51 -15.97 -14.05
CA SER A 220 9.34 -15.61 -15.46
C SER A 220 10.14 -16.55 -16.33
#